data_3413738a5cc9a2bc54469794911790c4
#
_entry.id   3413738a5cc9a2bc54469794911790c4
#
_cell.length_a   1.000
_cell.length_b   1.000
_cell.length_c   1.000
_cell.angle_alpha   90.00
_cell.angle_beta   90.00
_cell.angle_gamma   90.00
#
_symmetry.space_group_name_H-M   'P 1'
#
loop_
_entity.id
_entity.type
_entity.pdbx_description
1 polymer ?
#
loop_
_entity_poly.entity_id
_entity_poly.type
_entity_poly.pdbx_seq_one_letter_code
_entity_poly.pdbx_strand_id
1 'polypeptide(L)'
;EPTTNTSDRLDSLILKYEEALAYPGVEGLIVGTRPDCMPEGLLDYFAELSQRKFVMIEYGLESTLDKTLVRINRGHTHEESESAIRRTAAKGIYTGAHLILGLPGESRDEILHHADVLSRLPITTLKLHQLQLIKNTRMAKEFKEDPSDFHLYTADKYIELVIDFIERLTPSIVVERFVSQS
;
A
#
# COMPACT_ATOMS: atom_id res chain seq x y z
N GLU A 1 8.83 -6.71 13.24
CA GLU A 1 9.93 -6.11 12.48
C GLU A 1 9.39 -5.59 11.16
N PRO A 2 9.73 -4.38 10.78
CA PRO A 2 9.34 -3.84 9.50
C PRO A 2 10.29 -4.34 8.41
N THR A 3 10.31 -5.62 8.16
CA THR A 3 11.04 -6.15 7.02
C THR A 3 10.17 -6.00 5.78
N THR A 4 10.65 -5.24 4.82
CA THR A 4 10.05 -5.19 3.50
C THR A 4 10.78 -6.15 2.57
N ASN A 5 10.15 -6.59 1.48
CA ASN A 5 10.78 -7.46 0.49
C ASN A 5 11.96 -6.79 -0.25
N THR A 6 12.26 -5.54 0.07
CA THR A 6 13.31 -4.72 -0.56
C THR A 6 14.35 -4.18 0.44
N SER A 7 14.37 -4.69 1.67
CA SER A 7 15.22 -4.17 2.76
C SER A 7 16.59 -4.83 2.90
N ASP A 8 16.96 -5.74 2.00
CA ASP A 8 18.27 -6.43 1.99
C ASP A 8 19.25 -5.77 0.98
N ARG A 9 20.48 -6.26 0.92
CA ARG A 9 21.47 -5.83 -0.08
C ARG A 9 20.96 -6.18 -1.48
N LEU A 10 21.20 -5.30 -2.45
CA LEU A 10 20.71 -5.43 -3.83
C LEU A 10 21.04 -6.80 -4.43
N ASP A 11 22.30 -7.24 -4.35
CA ASP A 11 22.73 -8.53 -4.91
C ASP A 11 21.98 -9.70 -4.30
N SER A 12 21.75 -9.67 -2.97
CA SER A 12 21.01 -10.69 -2.25
C SER A 12 19.53 -10.74 -2.67
N LEU A 13 18.92 -9.57 -2.89
CA LEU A 13 17.53 -9.46 -3.36
C LEU A 13 17.40 -10.01 -4.78
N ILE A 14 18.28 -9.62 -5.69
CA ILE A 14 18.29 -10.11 -7.08
C ILE A 14 18.40 -11.63 -7.12
N LEU A 15 19.31 -12.23 -6.34
CA LEU A 15 19.43 -13.68 -6.27
C LEU A 15 18.14 -14.36 -5.84
N LYS A 16 17.45 -13.83 -4.82
CA LYS A 16 16.16 -14.38 -4.34
C LYS A 16 15.06 -14.26 -5.40
N TYR A 17 15.00 -13.13 -6.11
CA TYR A 17 14.02 -12.96 -7.18
C TYR A 17 14.29 -13.85 -8.38
N GLU A 18 15.54 -14.00 -8.81
CA GLU A 18 15.90 -14.90 -9.91
C GLU A 18 15.67 -16.37 -9.52
N GLU A 19 15.95 -16.76 -8.27
CA GLU A 19 15.62 -18.10 -7.77
C GLU A 19 14.11 -18.39 -7.84
N ALA A 20 13.27 -17.43 -7.40
CA ALA A 20 11.83 -17.56 -7.48
C ALA A 20 11.33 -17.65 -8.94
N LEU A 21 11.90 -16.84 -9.83
CA LEU A 21 11.56 -16.81 -11.26
C LEU A 21 12.03 -18.04 -12.03
N ALA A 22 13.06 -18.74 -11.54
CA ALA A 22 13.55 -19.98 -12.14
C ALA A 22 12.62 -21.18 -11.89
N TYR A 23 11.67 -21.05 -10.96
CA TYR A 23 10.74 -22.14 -10.66
C TYR A 23 9.75 -22.34 -11.82
N PRO A 24 9.50 -23.59 -12.27
CA PRO A 24 8.61 -23.87 -13.39
C PRO A 24 7.19 -23.31 -13.17
N GLY A 25 6.66 -22.57 -14.13
CA GLY A 25 5.32 -22.00 -14.08
C GLY A 25 5.26 -20.62 -13.42
N VAL A 26 6.36 -20.04 -12.94
CA VAL A 26 6.40 -18.66 -12.45
C VAL A 26 6.50 -17.69 -13.64
N GLU A 27 5.46 -16.89 -13.84
CA GLU A 27 5.34 -15.96 -14.95
C GLU A 27 5.75 -14.53 -14.61
N GLY A 28 5.92 -14.22 -13.32
CA GLY A 28 6.32 -12.87 -12.89
C GLY A 28 6.41 -12.70 -11.39
N LEU A 29 6.61 -11.46 -10.97
CA LEU A 29 6.72 -11.07 -9.57
C LEU A 29 5.74 -9.95 -9.23
N ILE A 30 5.08 -10.08 -8.08
CA ILE A 30 4.41 -8.99 -7.39
C ILE A 30 5.15 -8.76 -6.07
N VAL A 31 5.75 -7.60 -5.91
CA VAL A 31 6.63 -7.29 -4.77
C VAL A 31 5.99 -6.21 -3.90
N GLY A 32 5.57 -6.61 -2.69
CA GLY A 32 5.06 -5.68 -1.68
C GLY A 32 6.20 -5.01 -0.92
N THR A 33 6.19 -3.67 -0.81
CA THR A 33 7.22 -2.92 -0.11
C THR A 33 6.70 -1.61 0.47
N ARG A 34 7.52 -0.96 1.29
CA ARG A 34 7.30 0.43 1.72
C ARG A 34 7.84 1.40 0.66
N PRO A 35 7.22 2.58 0.50
CA PRO A 35 7.66 3.58 -0.47
C PRO A 35 9.12 4.01 -0.31
N ASP A 36 9.57 4.21 0.93
CA ASP A 36 10.94 4.62 1.29
C ASP A 36 11.99 3.51 1.12
N CYS A 37 11.55 2.28 0.86
CA CYS A 37 12.43 1.11 0.74
C CYS A 37 12.69 0.68 -0.72
N MET A 38 12.48 1.55 -1.70
CA MET A 38 12.73 1.26 -3.11
C MET A 38 13.92 2.06 -3.65
N PRO A 39 15.16 1.52 -3.50
CA PRO A 39 16.36 2.16 -4.04
C PRO A 39 16.39 2.09 -5.57
N GLU A 40 17.05 3.06 -6.20
CA GLU A 40 17.07 3.19 -7.66
C GLU A 40 17.63 1.95 -8.36
N GLY A 41 18.72 1.36 -7.86
CA GLY A 41 19.32 0.16 -8.46
C GLY A 41 18.39 -1.06 -8.47
N LEU A 42 17.53 -1.19 -7.45
CA LEU A 42 16.52 -2.26 -7.44
C LEU A 42 15.38 -1.96 -8.41
N LEU A 43 15.01 -0.69 -8.54
CA LEU A 43 13.99 -0.27 -9.50
C LEU A 43 14.48 -0.45 -10.95
N ASP A 44 15.77 -0.22 -11.22
CA ASP A 44 16.40 -0.51 -12.51
C ASP A 44 16.36 -1.99 -12.85
N TYR A 45 16.69 -2.86 -11.88
CA TYR A 45 16.55 -4.30 -12.04
C TYR A 45 15.12 -4.71 -12.40
N PHE A 46 14.13 -4.19 -11.69
CA PHE A 46 12.73 -4.49 -12.00
C PHE A 46 12.29 -3.96 -13.37
N ALA A 47 12.83 -2.83 -13.81
CA ALA A 47 12.57 -2.30 -15.14
C ALA A 47 13.12 -3.22 -16.24
N GLU A 48 14.35 -3.73 -16.08
CA GLU A 48 14.92 -4.74 -16.98
C GLU A 48 14.13 -6.05 -16.94
N LEU A 49 13.77 -6.52 -15.75
CA LEU A 49 12.98 -7.73 -15.57
C LEU A 49 11.60 -7.61 -16.25
N SER A 50 10.97 -6.45 -16.20
CA SER A 50 9.64 -6.19 -16.80
C SER A 50 9.62 -6.37 -18.34
N GLN A 51 10.78 -6.36 -19.00
CA GLN A 51 10.88 -6.60 -20.45
C GLN A 51 10.67 -8.08 -20.82
N ARG A 52 10.81 -9.00 -19.84
CA ARG A 52 10.75 -10.45 -20.05
C ARG A 52 9.77 -11.20 -19.17
N LYS A 53 9.31 -10.58 -18.09
CA LYS A 53 8.40 -11.17 -17.10
C LYS A 53 7.41 -10.11 -16.61
N PHE A 54 6.27 -10.56 -16.11
CA PHE A 54 5.34 -9.65 -15.44
C PHE A 54 5.97 -9.14 -14.14
N VAL A 55 5.96 -7.82 -13.95
CA VAL A 55 6.43 -7.18 -12.71
C VAL A 55 5.41 -6.15 -12.24
N MET A 56 5.04 -6.23 -10.97
CA MET A 56 4.25 -5.22 -10.28
C MET A 56 4.88 -4.90 -8.93
N ILE A 57 4.93 -3.64 -8.58
CA ILE A 57 5.36 -3.19 -7.26
C ILE A 57 4.15 -2.66 -6.49
N GLU A 58 3.86 -3.27 -5.35
CA GLU A 58 2.78 -2.87 -4.45
C GLU A 58 3.33 -2.08 -3.26
N TYR A 59 2.93 -0.82 -3.17
CA TYR A 59 3.35 0.07 -2.09
C TYR A 59 2.32 0.11 -0.95
N GLY A 60 2.77 -0.19 0.26
CA GLY A 60 1.97 0.01 1.48
C GLY A 60 1.96 1.48 1.87
N LEU A 61 1.05 2.27 1.31
CA LEU A 61 0.86 3.67 1.64
C LEU A 61 0.21 3.83 3.02
N GLU A 62 -0.82 3.06 3.26
CA GLU A 62 -1.71 3.00 4.41
C GLU A 62 -2.60 4.24 4.58
N SER A 63 -2.08 5.45 4.37
CA SER A 63 -2.79 6.73 4.35
C SER A 63 -2.12 7.71 3.37
N THR A 64 -2.84 8.75 2.94
CA THR A 64 -2.26 9.88 2.21
C THR A 64 -2.09 11.13 3.08
N LEU A 65 -2.31 11.00 4.39
CA LEU A 65 -2.21 12.09 5.36
C LEU A 65 -0.98 11.89 6.25
N ASP A 66 -0.02 12.82 6.18
CA ASP A 66 1.20 12.75 7.00
C ASP A 66 0.90 12.72 8.50
N LYS A 67 -0.13 13.44 8.97
CA LYS A 67 -0.56 13.36 10.38
C LYS A 67 -0.90 11.92 10.80
N THR A 68 -1.59 11.17 9.92
CA THR A 68 -1.95 9.77 10.17
C THR A 68 -0.72 8.87 10.09
N LEU A 69 0.14 9.05 9.08
CA LEU A 69 1.38 8.28 8.93
C LEU A 69 2.29 8.44 10.16
N VAL A 70 2.43 9.65 10.67
CA VAL A 70 3.14 9.92 11.94
C VAL A 70 2.44 9.24 13.13
N ARG A 71 1.11 9.36 13.23
CA ARG A 71 0.30 8.79 14.31
C ARG A 71 0.45 7.26 14.41
N ILE A 72 0.51 6.56 13.28
CA ILE A 72 0.67 5.10 13.23
C ILE A 72 2.14 4.66 13.17
N ASN A 73 3.09 5.59 13.26
CA ASN A 73 4.54 5.34 13.18
C ASN A 73 4.94 4.60 11.88
N ARG A 74 4.40 5.06 10.74
CA ARG A 74 4.61 4.36 9.45
C ARG A 74 6.04 4.46 8.93
N GLY A 75 6.76 5.55 9.22
CA GLY A 75 8.17 5.73 8.90
C GLY A 75 8.45 6.27 7.49
N HIS A 76 7.42 6.71 6.77
CA HIS A 76 7.53 7.45 5.50
C HIS A 76 6.44 8.52 5.42
N THR A 77 6.61 9.46 4.50
CA THR A 77 5.67 10.54 4.20
C THR A 77 4.80 10.24 2.98
N HIS A 78 3.76 11.05 2.78
CA HIS A 78 2.96 10.97 1.56
C HIS A 78 3.79 11.36 0.31
N GLU A 79 4.67 12.36 0.43
CA GLU A 79 5.58 12.77 -0.66
C GLU A 79 6.51 11.62 -1.10
N GLU A 80 7.07 10.87 -0.16
CA GLU A 80 7.86 9.67 -0.46
C GLU A 80 7.04 8.60 -1.17
N SER A 81 5.77 8.43 -0.78
CA SER A 81 4.83 7.50 -1.42
C SER A 81 4.54 7.92 -2.87
N GLU A 82 4.23 9.19 -3.09
CA GLU A 82 4.00 9.75 -4.43
C GLU A 82 5.25 9.61 -5.32
N SER A 83 6.42 9.97 -4.79
CA SER A 83 7.70 9.84 -5.48
C SER A 83 7.99 8.40 -5.91
N ALA A 84 7.80 7.42 -5.01
CA ALA A 84 8.04 6.01 -5.31
C ALA A 84 7.11 5.51 -6.42
N ILE A 85 5.81 5.82 -6.36
CA ILE A 85 4.82 5.46 -7.38
C ILE A 85 5.19 6.05 -8.73
N ARG A 86 5.50 7.36 -8.78
CA ARG A 86 5.84 8.04 -10.05
C ARG A 86 7.13 7.51 -10.66
N ARG A 87 8.17 7.26 -9.88
CA ARG A 87 9.44 6.68 -10.36
C ARG A 87 9.22 5.28 -10.94
N THR A 88 8.43 4.46 -10.28
CA THR A 88 8.10 3.10 -10.73
C THR A 88 7.31 3.11 -12.03
N ALA A 89 6.27 3.90 -12.10
CA ALA A 89 5.45 4.03 -13.31
C ALA A 89 6.23 4.62 -14.49
N ALA A 90 7.15 5.58 -14.24
CA ALA A 90 8.01 6.17 -15.27
C ALA A 90 8.94 5.13 -15.92
N LYS A 91 9.27 4.03 -15.23
CA LYS A 91 10.02 2.89 -15.77
C LYS A 91 9.15 1.84 -16.47
N GLY A 92 7.85 2.12 -16.64
CA GLY A 92 6.90 1.20 -17.29
C GLY A 92 6.48 -0.01 -16.43
N ILE A 93 6.73 0.03 -15.12
CA ILE A 93 6.38 -1.04 -14.19
C ILE A 93 4.97 -0.76 -13.63
N TYR A 94 4.14 -1.80 -13.55
CA TYR A 94 2.83 -1.69 -12.90
C TYR A 94 2.96 -1.37 -11.42
N THR A 95 2.10 -0.46 -10.92
CA THR A 95 2.10 -0.04 -9.52
C THR A 95 0.79 -0.40 -8.84
N GLY A 96 0.89 -1.04 -7.69
CA GLY A 96 -0.22 -1.24 -6.77
C GLY A 96 -0.07 -0.36 -5.54
N ALA A 97 -1.18 -0.04 -4.89
CA ALA A 97 -1.21 0.66 -3.62
C ALA A 97 -2.08 -0.09 -2.60
N HIS A 98 -1.67 -0.04 -1.33
CA HIS A 98 -2.46 -0.50 -0.21
C HIS A 98 -2.87 0.70 0.64
N LEU A 99 -4.13 0.73 1.06
CA LEU A 99 -4.70 1.75 1.92
C LEU A 99 -5.51 1.11 3.05
N ILE A 100 -5.41 1.66 4.26
CA ILE A 100 -6.21 1.23 5.40
C ILE A 100 -7.29 2.28 5.65
N LEU A 101 -8.56 1.89 5.57
CA LEU A 101 -9.69 2.76 5.88
C LEU A 101 -10.04 2.67 7.36
N GLY A 102 -10.24 3.82 7.99
CA GLY A 102 -10.61 3.96 9.40
C GLY A 102 -9.43 4.01 10.35
N LEU A 103 -8.27 4.47 9.90
CA LEU A 103 -7.13 4.74 10.78
C LEU A 103 -7.51 5.79 11.85
N PRO A 104 -6.93 5.71 13.07
CA PRO A 104 -7.30 6.61 14.16
C PRO A 104 -7.02 8.07 13.80
N GLY A 105 -7.97 8.95 14.15
CA GLY A 105 -7.89 10.38 13.88
C GLY A 105 -8.27 10.80 12.46
N GLU A 106 -8.69 9.88 11.59
CA GLU A 106 -9.22 10.20 10.26
C GLU A 106 -10.74 10.35 10.29
N SER A 107 -11.22 11.50 9.86
CA SER A 107 -12.66 11.72 9.59
C SER A 107 -13.08 11.00 8.31
N ARG A 108 -14.40 10.78 8.17
CA ARG A 108 -14.97 10.17 6.96
C ARG A 108 -14.59 10.95 5.70
N ASP A 109 -14.62 12.28 5.74
CA ASP A 109 -14.28 13.12 4.60
C ASP A 109 -12.80 13.00 4.21
N GLU A 110 -11.90 12.88 5.19
CA GLU A 110 -10.48 12.63 4.96
C GLU A 110 -10.24 11.25 4.34
N ILE A 111 -10.96 10.21 4.80
CA ILE A 111 -10.91 8.88 4.21
C ILE A 111 -11.35 8.93 2.74
N LEU A 112 -12.45 9.59 2.44
CA LEU A 112 -12.94 9.73 1.07
C LEU A 112 -12.00 10.58 0.18
N HIS A 113 -11.32 11.56 0.77
CA HIS A 113 -10.33 12.37 0.06
C HIS A 113 -9.11 11.56 -0.42
N HIS A 114 -8.78 10.46 0.23
CA HIS A 114 -7.73 9.57 -0.28
C HIS A 114 -8.01 9.09 -1.71
N ALA A 115 -9.28 8.84 -2.08
CA ALA A 115 -9.65 8.45 -3.44
C ALA A 115 -9.30 9.54 -4.46
N ASP A 116 -9.54 10.82 -4.11
CA ASP A 116 -9.21 11.96 -4.96
C ASP A 116 -7.68 12.10 -5.15
N VAL A 117 -6.91 11.86 -4.10
CA VAL A 117 -5.44 11.90 -4.13
C VAL A 117 -4.90 10.76 -4.98
N LEU A 118 -5.33 9.52 -4.72
CA LEU A 118 -4.88 8.34 -5.44
C LEU A 118 -5.22 8.41 -6.94
N SER A 119 -6.36 9.00 -7.29
CA SER A 119 -6.79 9.18 -8.68
C SER A 119 -5.84 10.05 -9.52
N ARG A 120 -4.96 10.82 -8.89
CA ARG A 120 -3.95 11.67 -9.57
C ARG A 120 -2.59 10.97 -9.73
N LEU A 121 -2.46 9.76 -9.19
CA LEU A 121 -1.23 8.99 -9.22
C LEU A 121 -1.33 7.90 -10.30
N PRO A 122 -0.21 7.51 -10.93
CA PRO A 122 -0.19 6.46 -11.93
C PRO A 122 -0.25 5.07 -11.28
N ILE A 123 -1.35 4.79 -10.57
CA ILE A 123 -1.61 3.53 -9.88
C ILE A 123 -2.41 2.62 -10.81
N THR A 124 -2.02 1.36 -10.91
CA THR A 124 -2.72 0.33 -11.68
C THR A 124 -3.77 -0.37 -10.83
N THR A 125 -3.39 -0.75 -9.59
CA THR A 125 -4.26 -1.52 -8.70
C THR A 125 -4.31 -0.92 -7.30
N LEU A 126 -5.43 -1.14 -6.60
CA LEU A 126 -5.64 -0.69 -5.23
C LEU A 126 -6.19 -1.84 -4.37
N LYS A 127 -5.59 -2.04 -3.21
CA LYS A 127 -6.10 -2.91 -2.15
C LYS A 127 -6.55 -2.08 -0.96
N LEU A 128 -7.83 -2.18 -0.65
CA LEU A 128 -8.40 -1.57 0.54
C LEU A 128 -8.37 -2.57 1.70
N HIS A 129 -8.00 -2.07 2.86
CA HIS A 129 -8.05 -2.79 4.12
C HIS A 129 -8.88 -2.00 5.12
N GLN A 130 -9.71 -2.66 5.90
CA GLN A 130 -10.30 -2.04 7.08
C GLN A 130 -9.31 -2.06 8.24
N LEU A 131 -9.34 -1.07 9.10
CA LEU A 131 -8.55 -1.09 10.34
C LEU A 131 -8.92 -2.31 11.18
N GLN A 132 -7.91 -3.09 11.57
CA GLN A 132 -8.03 -4.21 12.50
C GLN A 132 -7.18 -3.97 13.75
N LEU A 133 -7.80 -4.03 14.91
CA LEU A 133 -7.12 -3.89 16.19
C LEU A 133 -6.56 -5.25 16.64
N ILE A 134 -5.29 -5.47 16.37
CA ILE A 134 -4.60 -6.72 16.72
C ILE A 134 -4.24 -6.71 18.22
N LYS A 135 -4.60 -7.79 18.93
CA LYS A 135 -4.30 -7.95 20.35
C LYS A 135 -2.80 -7.77 20.64
N ASN A 136 -2.51 -7.19 21.79
CA ASN A 136 -1.13 -6.94 22.29
C ASN A 136 -0.32 -5.89 21.50
N THR A 137 -0.93 -5.19 20.54
CA THR A 137 -0.28 -4.03 19.88
C THR A 137 -0.48 -2.76 20.71
N ARG A 138 0.36 -1.75 20.43
CA ARG A 138 0.23 -0.41 21.03
C ARG A 138 -1.15 0.18 20.72
N MET A 139 -1.60 0.10 19.47
CA MET A 139 -2.90 0.62 19.02
C MET A 139 -4.07 -0.04 19.78
N ALA A 140 -4.02 -1.36 20.04
CA ALA A 140 -5.04 -2.04 20.81
C ALA A 140 -5.05 -1.63 22.31
N LYS A 141 -3.92 -1.20 22.86
CA LYS A 141 -3.85 -0.64 24.22
C LYS A 141 -4.47 0.76 24.25
N GLU A 142 -4.08 1.63 23.33
CA GLU A 142 -4.63 2.98 23.17
C GLU A 142 -6.16 2.95 23.00
N PHE A 143 -6.68 2.05 22.17
CA PHE A 143 -8.13 1.88 22.01
C PHE A 143 -8.84 1.51 23.34
N LYS A 144 -8.21 0.72 24.20
CA LYS A 144 -8.78 0.36 25.50
C LYS A 144 -8.75 1.52 26.49
N GLU A 145 -7.75 2.38 26.40
CA GLU A 145 -7.56 3.53 27.27
C GLU A 145 -8.46 4.70 26.84
N ASP A 146 -8.50 4.99 25.55
CA ASP A 146 -9.37 6.01 24.96
C ASP A 146 -9.81 5.60 23.54
N PRO A 147 -11.05 5.11 23.38
CA PRO A 147 -11.60 4.74 22.07
C PRO A 147 -12.07 5.93 21.23
N SER A 148 -12.06 7.15 21.74
CA SER A 148 -12.68 8.31 21.09
C SER A 148 -12.07 8.67 19.74
N ASP A 149 -10.78 8.35 19.53
CA ASP A 149 -10.01 8.59 18.30
C ASP A 149 -10.19 7.48 17.24
N PHE A 150 -10.99 6.44 17.56
CA PHE A 150 -11.14 5.28 16.73
C PHE A 150 -12.57 5.14 16.19
N HIS A 151 -12.71 5.18 14.88
CA HIS A 151 -13.99 4.95 14.21
C HIS A 151 -14.06 3.51 13.65
N LEU A 152 -14.38 2.56 14.52
CA LEU A 152 -14.57 1.17 14.08
C LEU A 152 -15.91 1.03 13.36
N TYR A 153 -15.86 0.68 12.10
CA TYR A 153 -17.07 0.52 11.27
C TYR A 153 -17.70 -0.85 11.49
N THR A 154 -19.03 -0.87 11.60
CA THR A 154 -19.80 -2.10 11.39
C THR A 154 -19.70 -2.52 9.91
N ALA A 155 -20.05 -3.78 9.59
CA ALA A 155 -19.99 -4.27 8.21
C ALA A 155 -20.80 -3.37 7.25
N ASP A 156 -22.04 -3.02 7.60
CA ASP A 156 -22.90 -2.17 6.76
C ASP A 156 -22.30 -0.78 6.54
N LYS A 157 -21.79 -0.14 7.61
CA LYS A 157 -21.16 1.18 7.52
C LYS A 157 -19.84 1.15 6.76
N TYR A 158 -19.11 0.05 6.84
CA TYR A 158 -17.90 -0.13 6.04
C TYR A 158 -18.24 -0.30 4.55
N ILE A 159 -19.28 -1.05 4.23
CA ILE A 159 -19.77 -1.20 2.85
C ILE A 159 -20.17 0.16 2.27
N GLU A 160 -20.96 0.97 3.01
CA GLU A 160 -21.32 2.34 2.60
C GLU A 160 -20.07 3.20 2.33
N LEU A 161 -19.07 3.15 3.24
CA LEU A 161 -17.83 3.89 3.09
C LEU A 161 -17.06 3.47 1.83
N VAL A 162 -16.95 2.16 1.58
CA VAL A 162 -16.23 1.63 0.42
C VAL A 162 -16.94 2.00 -0.89
N ILE A 163 -18.27 1.97 -0.93
CA ILE A 163 -19.04 2.41 -2.10
C ILE A 163 -18.74 3.88 -2.40
N ASP A 164 -18.87 4.77 -1.41
CA ASP A 164 -18.62 6.20 -1.59
C ASP A 164 -17.16 6.49 -1.96
N PHE A 165 -16.22 5.68 -1.46
CA PHE A 165 -14.81 5.78 -1.81
C PHE A 165 -14.59 5.43 -3.29
N ILE A 166 -15.19 4.32 -3.76
CA ILE A 166 -15.02 3.84 -5.14
C ILE A 166 -15.69 4.79 -6.14
N GLU A 167 -16.82 5.40 -5.79
CA GLU A 167 -17.50 6.39 -6.62
C GLU A 167 -16.64 7.64 -6.90
N ARG A 168 -15.67 7.94 -6.00
CA ARG A 168 -14.70 9.05 -6.18
C ARG A 168 -13.42 8.61 -6.90
N LEU A 169 -13.15 7.30 -6.94
CA LEU A 169 -11.92 6.78 -7.53
C LEU A 169 -12.00 6.84 -9.06
N THR A 170 -10.88 7.21 -9.71
CA THR A 170 -10.82 7.14 -11.17
C THR A 170 -11.05 5.72 -11.68
N PRO A 171 -11.85 5.50 -12.74
CA PRO A 171 -12.12 4.17 -13.28
C PRO A 171 -10.89 3.43 -13.83
N SER A 172 -9.78 4.12 -14.00
CA SER A 172 -8.52 3.51 -14.47
C SER A 172 -7.81 2.67 -13.40
N ILE A 173 -8.17 2.82 -12.13
CA ILE A 173 -7.59 2.04 -11.02
C ILE A 173 -8.45 0.82 -10.77
N VAL A 174 -7.84 -0.37 -10.85
CA VAL A 174 -8.51 -1.64 -10.56
C VAL A 174 -8.48 -1.92 -9.06
N VAL A 175 -9.63 -2.06 -8.43
CA VAL A 175 -9.71 -2.43 -7.02
C VAL A 175 -9.66 -3.96 -6.89
N GLU A 176 -8.54 -4.48 -6.36
CA GLU A 176 -8.31 -5.92 -6.20
C GLU A 176 -8.89 -6.48 -4.90
N ARG A 177 -9.05 -5.62 -3.89
CA ARG A 177 -9.49 -6.04 -2.56
C ARG A 177 -10.23 -4.92 -1.87
N PHE A 178 -11.33 -5.27 -1.20
CA PHE A 178 -12.16 -4.32 -0.44
C PHE A 178 -12.00 -4.46 1.08
N VAL A 179 -11.50 -5.58 1.55
CA VAL A 179 -11.38 -5.91 2.97
C VAL A 179 -10.22 -6.86 3.21
N SER A 180 -9.52 -6.69 4.31
CA SER A 180 -8.49 -7.63 4.77
C SER A 180 -9.15 -8.91 5.29
N GLN A 181 -8.63 -10.08 4.92
CA GLN A 181 -9.00 -11.33 5.57
C GLN A 181 -8.26 -11.42 6.91
N SER A 182 -8.99 -11.67 7.98
CA SER A 182 -8.46 -11.91 9.34
C SER A 182 -8.02 -13.36 9.51
#